data_0737b8ae1b90890d825ba92af3867dc9
#
_entry.id   0737b8ae1b90890d825ba92af3867dc9
#
_cell.length_a   1.000
_cell.length_b   1.000
_cell.length_c   1.000
_cell.angle_alpha   90.00
_cell.angle_beta   90.00
_cell.angle_gamma   90.00
#
_symmetry.space_group_name_H-M   'P 1'
#
loop_
_entity.id
_entity.type
_entity.pdbx_description
1 polymer ?
#
loop_
_entity_poly.entity_id
_entity_poly.type
_entity_poly.pdbx_seq_one_letter_code
_entity_poly.pdbx_strand_id
1 'polypeptide(L)'
;MTEAELDFNNIEEVSNNFSFKFLNTGIMRDGNIYTVKTVPNYNGRKQLFKDIIIDSVEDKYFIEEDKFKEMKGSKRIKRISKTGHEYIFSEGTMSLIDDLNKPGRTMLTSEGTKNRSTHLIEVKKSDNDIKFRKLTPIECERLNGFDDDWTNTGMKERFRYFCMGNALVVGLVTKMSMELSNIIDKEK
;
A
#
# COMPACT_ATOMS: atom_id res chain seq x y z
N MET A 1 24.74 -11.60 -7.10
CA MET A 1 24.55 -11.66 -5.64
C MET A 1 25.53 -10.66 -5.04
N THR A 2 25.11 -9.84 -4.12
CA THR A 2 25.97 -8.91 -3.41
C THR A 2 25.94 -9.32 -1.94
N GLU A 3 27.10 -9.43 -1.34
CA GLU A 3 27.32 -9.86 0.03
C GLU A 3 27.94 -8.71 0.82
N ALA A 4 27.53 -8.53 2.07
CA ALA A 4 28.15 -7.61 3.01
C ALA A 4 28.27 -8.29 4.37
N GLU A 5 29.45 -8.23 4.92
CA GLU A 5 29.72 -8.57 6.32
C GLU A 5 29.49 -7.30 7.16
N LEU A 6 28.73 -7.43 8.24
CA LEU A 6 28.44 -6.31 9.15
C LEU A 6 29.24 -6.51 10.43
N ASP A 7 30.28 -5.69 10.59
CA ASP A 7 31.10 -5.63 11.80
C ASP A 7 30.83 -4.31 12.52
N PHE A 8 29.74 -4.30 13.29
CA PHE A 8 29.34 -3.15 14.11
C PHE A 8 29.20 -3.57 15.58
N ASN A 9 29.76 -2.77 16.48
CA ASN A 9 29.76 -3.06 17.91
C ASN A 9 28.45 -2.70 18.61
N ASN A 10 27.68 -1.76 18.05
CA ASN A 10 26.44 -1.28 18.64
C ASN A 10 25.53 -0.64 17.61
N ILE A 11 24.27 -0.38 18.01
CA ILE A 11 23.23 0.18 17.14
C ILE A 11 23.50 1.62 16.70
N GLU A 12 24.24 2.40 17.48
CA GLU A 12 24.61 3.76 17.13
C GLU A 12 25.63 3.76 15.99
N GLU A 13 26.59 2.86 16.03
CA GLU A 13 27.58 2.67 14.98
C GLU A 13 26.92 2.19 13.68
N VAL A 14 25.95 1.26 13.76
CA VAL A 14 25.10 0.86 12.63
C VAL A 14 24.40 2.07 12.03
N SER A 15 23.73 2.89 12.85
CA SER A 15 22.97 4.05 12.38
C SER A 15 23.79 5.09 11.68
N ASN A 16 25.04 5.27 12.12
CA ASN A 16 25.93 6.32 11.60
C ASN A 16 26.75 5.86 10.38
N ASN A 17 27.13 4.59 10.34
CA ASN A 17 28.13 4.08 9.39
C ASN A 17 27.56 3.07 8.40
N PHE A 18 26.34 2.56 8.61
CA PHE A 18 25.77 1.57 7.70
C PHE A 18 25.50 2.19 6.33
N SER A 19 26.21 1.73 5.33
CA SER A 19 26.06 2.17 3.94
C SER A 19 26.12 0.96 3.00
N PHE A 20 25.00 0.25 2.89
CA PHE A 20 24.91 -0.90 1.99
C PHE A 20 23.74 -0.74 1.01
N LYS A 21 24.02 -0.95 -0.27
CA LYS A 21 23.01 -0.85 -1.30
C LYS A 21 22.29 -2.20 -1.47
N PHE A 22 21.17 -2.36 -0.76
CA PHE A 22 20.33 -3.53 -0.92
C PHE A 22 19.73 -3.63 -2.32
N LEU A 23 19.63 -4.86 -2.81
CA LEU A 23 18.78 -5.20 -3.95
C LEU A 23 17.35 -5.48 -3.44
N ASN A 24 16.44 -5.90 -4.33
CA ASN A 24 15.02 -6.04 -4.00
C ASN A 24 14.66 -7.34 -3.24
N THR A 25 15.60 -8.25 -3.05
CA THR A 25 15.44 -9.50 -2.29
C THR A 25 16.72 -9.79 -1.54
N GLY A 26 16.62 -10.33 -0.32
CA GLY A 26 17.80 -10.70 0.44
C GLY A 26 17.46 -11.51 1.67
N ILE A 27 18.50 -12.08 2.26
CA ILE A 27 18.47 -12.78 3.55
C ILE A 27 19.63 -12.28 4.40
N MET A 28 19.48 -12.37 5.71
CA MET A 28 20.57 -12.25 6.67
C MET A 28 20.73 -13.57 7.42
N ARG A 29 21.95 -14.07 7.47
CA ARG A 29 22.30 -15.30 8.18
C ARG A 29 23.65 -15.13 8.85
N ASP A 30 23.73 -15.39 10.15
CA ASP A 30 24.94 -15.34 10.95
C ASP A 30 25.74 -14.02 10.79
N GLY A 31 25.01 -12.88 10.77
CA GLY A 31 25.59 -11.54 10.58
C GLY A 31 25.88 -11.17 9.13
N ASN A 32 25.87 -12.10 8.21
CA ASN A 32 26.11 -11.84 6.78
C ASN A 32 24.81 -11.51 6.05
N ILE A 33 24.86 -10.49 5.19
CA ILE A 33 23.74 -10.07 4.35
C ILE A 33 23.99 -10.46 2.90
N TYR A 34 23.05 -11.19 2.34
CA TYR A 34 23.05 -11.60 0.94
C TYR A 34 21.88 -10.94 0.24
N THR A 35 22.13 -10.17 -0.82
CA THR A 35 21.07 -9.58 -1.62
C THR A 35 21.18 -9.95 -3.09
N VAL A 36 20.02 -10.06 -3.74
CA VAL A 36 19.93 -10.44 -5.15
C VAL A 36 18.78 -9.67 -5.82
N LYS A 37 18.98 -9.32 -7.08
CA LYS A 37 17.90 -8.75 -7.88
C LYS A 37 17.04 -9.89 -8.43
N THR A 38 15.80 -9.94 -8.01
CA THR A 38 14.82 -10.91 -8.51
C THR A 38 13.73 -10.19 -9.33
N VAL A 39 13.11 -10.93 -10.23
CA VAL A 39 11.95 -10.50 -10.99
C VAL A 39 10.79 -11.41 -10.63
N PRO A 40 9.61 -10.86 -10.29
CA PRO A 40 8.43 -11.69 -10.03
C PRO A 40 8.10 -12.54 -11.26
N ASN A 41 7.92 -13.84 -11.05
CA ASN A 41 7.55 -14.80 -12.10
C ASN A 41 6.06 -15.15 -12.09
N TYR A 42 5.24 -14.35 -11.39
CA TYR A 42 3.80 -14.56 -11.34
C TYR A 42 3.16 -14.21 -12.67
N ASN A 43 2.57 -15.21 -13.33
CA ASN A 43 1.88 -15.13 -14.61
C ASN A 43 0.37 -15.44 -14.48
N GLY A 44 -0.15 -15.56 -13.26
CA GLY A 44 -1.57 -15.74 -13.02
C GLY A 44 -2.40 -14.45 -13.25
N ARG A 45 -3.73 -14.56 -13.12
CA ARG A 45 -4.66 -13.43 -13.25
C ARG A 45 -4.30 -12.34 -12.21
N LYS A 46 -4.17 -11.11 -12.69
CA LYS A 46 -4.07 -9.92 -11.84
C LYS A 46 -5.47 -9.37 -11.60
N GLN A 47 -5.84 -9.15 -10.33
CA GLN A 47 -7.04 -8.40 -9.99
C GLN A 47 -6.85 -6.95 -10.40
N LEU A 48 -7.74 -6.44 -11.23
CA LEU A 48 -7.76 -5.04 -11.64
C LEU A 48 -8.66 -4.24 -10.69
N PHE A 49 -8.42 -2.95 -10.59
CA PHE A 49 -9.19 -2.09 -9.70
C PHE A 49 -10.69 -2.09 -10.06
N LYS A 50 -11.03 -2.15 -11.35
CA LYS A 50 -12.42 -2.28 -11.81
C LYS A 50 -13.13 -3.54 -11.31
N ASP A 51 -12.39 -4.61 -11.02
CA ASP A 51 -12.99 -5.90 -10.59
C ASP A 51 -13.59 -5.82 -9.18
N ILE A 52 -13.23 -4.78 -8.39
CA ILE A 52 -13.72 -4.58 -7.01
C ILE A 52 -14.80 -3.52 -6.90
N ILE A 53 -15.00 -2.70 -7.93
CA ILE A 53 -15.87 -1.50 -7.91
C ILE A 53 -17.34 -1.89 -7.87
N ILE A 54 -18.10 -1.14 -7.09
CA ILE A 54 -19.55 -1.22 -7.00
C ILE A 54 -20.16 -0.11 -7.88
N ASP A 55 -21.12 -0.47 -8.73
CA ASP A 55 -21.72 0.46 -9.71
C ASP A 55 -22.55 1.55 -9.04
N SER A 56 -23.28 1.23 -7.96
CA SER A 56 -24.13 2.17 -7.25
C SER A 56 -23.72 2.28 -5.78
N VAL A 57 -23.41 3.49 -5.34
CA VAL A 57 -22.99 3.79 -3.97
C VAL A 57 -23.77 4.99 -3.42
N GLU A 58 -23.84 5.09 -2.09
CA GLU A 58 -24.46 6.22 -1.40
C GLU A 58 -23.73 7.54 -1.70
N ASP A 59 -24.48 8.65 -1.67
CA ASP A 59 -23.96 10.00 -1.95
C ASP A 59 -22.83 10.43 -1.01
N LYS A 60 -22.77 9.89 0.21
CA LYS A 60 -21.71 10.19 1.19
C LYS A 60 -20.27 9.83 0.73
N TYR A 61 -20.14 8.98 -0.29
CA TYR A 61 -18.84 8.59 -0.84
C TYR A 61 -18.33 9.56 -1.91
N PHE A 62 -19.22 10.39 -2.48
CA PHE A 62 -18.81 11.40 -3.46
C PHE A 62 -18.10 12.57 -2.78
N ILE A 63 -17.16 13.15 -3.49
CA ILE A 63 -16.25 14.18 -2.97
C ILE A 63 -16.00 15.28 -4.00
N GLU A 64 -15.56 16.44 -3.52
CA GLU A 64 -15.09 17.54 -4.34
C GLU A 64 -13.64 17.32 -4.77
N GLU A 65 -13.38 17.41 -6.06
CA GLU A 65 -12.08 17.15 -6.68
C GLU A 65 -10.97 18.08 -6.20
N ASP A 66 -11.26 19.39 -6.09
CA ASP A 66 -10.23 20.42 -5.87
C ASP A 66 -9.41 20.19 -4.60
N LYS A 67 -10.05 19.70 -3.53
CA LYS A 67 -9.37 19.41 -2.26
C LYS A 67 -8.33 18.29 -2.39
N PHE A 68 -8.53 17.36 -3.31
CA PHE A 68 -7.58 16.25 -3.52
C PHE A 68 -6.47 16.60 -4.50
N LYS A 69 -6.73 17.48 -5.47
CA LYS A 69 -5.69 17.99 -6.39
C LYS A 69 -4.52 18.60 -5.62
N GLU A 70 -4.83 19.46 -4.65
CA GLU A 70 -3.80 20.08 -3.81
C GLU A 70 -3.03 19.06 -2.96
N MET A 71 -3.75 18.13 -2.31
CA MET A 71 -3.12 17.13 -1.45
C MET A 71 -2.24 16.13 -2.22
N LYS A 72 -2.63 15.74 -3.43
CA LYS A 72 -1.89 14.79 -4.28
C LYS A 72 -0.78 15.45 -5.09
N GLY A 73 -0.68 16.78 -5.10
CA GLY A 73 0.40 17.52 -5.71
C GLY A 73 1.76 17.25 -5.07
N SER A 74 2.83 17.66 -5.74
CA SER A 74 4.19 17.57 -5.19
C SER A 74 4.37 18.54 -4.02
N LYS A 75 5.16 18.12 -3.01
CA LYS A 75 5.50 18.95 -1.85
C LYS A 75 6.98 18.95 -1.63
N ARG A 76 7.50 20.12 -1.26
CA ARG A 76 8.89 20.28 -0.85
C ARG A 76 8.94 21.26 0.33
N ILE A 77 9.13 20.74 1.52
CA ILE A 77 8.99 21.50 2.78
C ILE A 77 10.28 21.36 3.59
N LYS A 78 10.86 22.47 4.01
CA LYS A 78 11.96 22.45 4.98
C LYS A 78 11.40 22.03 6.34
N ARG A 79 12.03 21.09 7.00
CA ARG A 79 11.69 20.59 8.33
C ARG A 79 12.94 20.55 9.22
N ILE A 80 12.71 20.67 10.52
CA ILE A 80 13.74 20.50 11.53
C ILE A 80 13.37 19.26 12.35
N SER A 81 14.31 18.34 12.51
CA SER A 81 14.13 17.16 13.36
C SER A 81 14.08 17.56 14.84
N LYS A 82 13.64 16.65 15.70
CA LYS A 82 13.68 16.86 17.16
C LYS A 82 15.10 17.12 17.70
N THR A 83 16.11 16.68 16.96
CA THR A 83 17.53 16.86 17.29
C THR A 83 18.17 18.12 16.68
N GLY A 84 17.35 18.99 16.04
CA GLY A 84 17.83 20.24 15.42
C GLY A 84 18.38 20.10 14.00
N HIS A 85 18.37 18.88 13.42
CA HIS A 85 18.83 18.66 12.05
C HIS A 85 17.82 19.20 11.02
N GLU A 86 18.27 20.08 10.13
CA GLU A 86 17.46 20.61 9.03
C GLU A 86 17.47 19.62 7.85
N TYR A 87 16.30 19.31 7.33
CA TYR A 87 16.14 18.48 6.14
C TYR A 87 14.99 18.95 5.26
N ILE A 88 15.04 18.56 3.99
CA ILE A 88 13.97 18.83 3.04
C ILE A 88 13.06 17.59 2.95
N PHE A 89 11.86 17.70 3.48
CA PHE A 89 10.82 16.72 3.22
C PHE A 89 10.28 16.92 1.80
N SER A 90 10.35 15.89 0.99
CA SER A 90 9.94 15.92 -0.42
C SER A 90 8.98 14.78 -0.74
N GLU A 91 7.86 15.10 -1.34
CA GLU A 91 6.90 14.13 -1.89
C GLU A 91 6.69 14.43 -3.38
N GLY A 92 6.76 13.38 -4.22
CA GLY A 92 6.43 13.50 -5.64
C GLY A 92 4.92 13.65 -5.88
N THR A 93 4.48 14.00 -7.07
CA THR A 93 3.07 14.04 -7.46
C THR A 93 2.49 12.62 -7.49
N MET A 94 1.26 12.45 -6.99
CA MET A 94 0.46 11.23 -7.15
C MET A 94 -0.61 11.45 -8.22
N SER A 95 -1.03 10.36 -8.88
CA SER A 95 -2.22 10.41 -9.74
C SER A 95 -3.43 10.85 -8.91
N LEU A 96 -4.21 11.78 -9.44
CA LEU A 96 -5.45 12.21 -8.80
C LEU A 96 -6.46 11.06 -8.74
N ILE A 97 -6.64 10.39 -9.87
CA ILE A 97 -7.59 9.30 -10.08
C ILE A 97 -6.82 8.00 -10.23
N ASP A 98 -7.35 6.95 -9.65
CA ASP A 98 -6.79 5.62 -9.77
C ASP A 98 -7.30 4.94 -11.05
N ASP A 99 -6.38 4.35 -11.82
CA ASP A 99 -6.67 3.71 -13.10
C ASP A 99 -7.38 2.37 -12.85
N LEU A 100 -8.63 2.28 -13.28
CA LEU A 100 -9.46 1.09 -13.13
C LEU A 100 -8.90 -0.15 -13.87
N ASN A 101 -8.05 0.03 -14.87
CA ASN A 101 -7.44 -1.06 -15.62
C ASN A 101 -6.07 -1.50 -15.07
N LYS A 102 -5.69 -1.01 -13.90
CA LYS A 102 -4.49 -1.43 -13.18
C LYS A 102 -4.86 -2.07 -11.84
N PRO A 103 -3.96 -2.83 -11.21
CA PRO A 103 -4.12 -3.24 -9.82
C PRO A 103 -4.27 -2.01 -8.92
N GLY A 104 -5.11 -2.12 -7.90
CA GLY A 104 -5.24 -1.07 -6.88
C GLY A 104 -3.91 -0.86 -6.13
N ARG A 105 -3.69 0.36 -5.67
CA ARG A 105 -2.54 0.69 -4.83
C ARG A 105 -2.69 0.07 -3.44
N THR A 106 -1.60 0.03 -2.69
CA THR A 106 -1.67 -0.32 -1.26
C THR A 106 -2.57 0.67 -0.53
N MET A 107 -3.56 0.14 0.18
CA MET A 107 -4.47 0.91 1.01
C MET A 107 -3.84 1.22 2.37
N LEU A 108 -4.15 2.40 2.92
CA LEU A 108 -3.72 2.80 4.26
C LEU A 108 -4.92 2.85 5.22
N THR A 109 -4.64 2.85 6.53
CA THR A 109 -5.66 2.95 7.59
C THR A 109 -6.51 4.21 7.51
N SER A 110 -6.02 5.24 6.82
CA SER A 110 -6.68 6.52 6.59
C SER A 110 -7.56 6.57 5.34
N GLU A 111 -7.81 5.43 4.67
CA GLU A 111 -8.53 5.35 3.39
C GLU A 111 -9.91 6.04 3.44
N GLY A 112 -10.65 5.89 4.52
CA GLY A 112 -11.96 6.51 4.71
C GLY A 112 -11.95 8.03 4.87
N THR A 113 -10.77 8.67 4.97
CA THR A 113 -10.61 10.11 5.25
C THR A 113 -10.11 10.88 4.03
N LYS A 114 -10.08 12.22 4.14
CA LYS A 114 -9.42 13.07 3.14
C LYS A 114 -7.92 13.01 3.34
N ASN A 115 -7.27 12.09 2.64
CA ASN A 115 -5.83 11.87 2.72
C ASN A 115 -5.23 11.80 1.31
N ARG A 116 -3.96 12.13 1.19
CA ARG A 116 -3.21 12.05 -0.06
C ARG A 116 -3.25 10.65 -0.69
N SER A 117 -3.18 9.61 0.13
CA SER A 117 -3.18 8.20 -0.30
C SER A 117 -4.56 7.62 -0.58
N THR A 118 -5.66 8.32 -0.24
CA THR A 118 -7.02 7.86 -0.50
C THR A 118 -7.21 7.58 -2.00
N HIS A 119 -7.78 6.42 -2.30
CA HIS A 119 -8.15 6.06 -3.67
C HIS A 119 -9.32 6.91 -4.14
N LEU A 120 -9.22 7.38 -5.37
CA LEU A 120 -10.27 8.14 -6.02
C LEU A 120 -10.65 7.52 -7.35
N ILE A 121 -11.95 7.40 -7.55
CA ILE A 121 -12.55 6.87 -8.77
C ILE A 121 -13.36 7.97 -9.44
N GLU A 122 -13.20 8.06 -10.75
CA GLU A 122 -14.07 8.85 -11.60
C GLU A 122 -15.33 8.07 -11.95
N VAL A 123 -16.50 8.67 -11.74
CA VAL A 123 -17.79 8.12 -12.09
C VAL A 123 -18.45 9.06 -13.10
N LYS A 124 -18.65 8.58 -14.32
CA LYS A 124 -19.36 9.32 -15.38
C LYS A 124 -20.84 8.96 -15.33
N LYS A 125 -21.69 9.94 -14.96
CA LYS A 125 -23.14 9.81 -15.05
C LYS A 125 -23.68 10.19 -16.44
N SER A 126 -23.00 11.15 -17.12
CA SER A 126 -23.19 11.56 -18.51
C SER A 126 -21.92 12.24 -19.01
N ASP A 127 -21.85 12.60 -20.29
CA ASP A 127 -20.64 13.22 -20.88
C ASP A 127 -20.24 14.54 -20.18
N ASN A 128 -21.18 15.22 -19.53
CA ASN A 128 -20.94 16.47 -18.80
C ASN A 128 -21.08 16.36 -17.29
N ASP A 129 -21.39 15.19 -16.73
CA ASP A 129 -21.54 14.97 -15.28
C ASP A 129 -20.52 13.96 -14.78
N ILE A 130 -19.31 14.44 -14.56
CA ILE A 130 -18.20 13.67 -14.00
C ILE A 130 -18.16 13.93 -12.51
N LYS A 131 -18.24 12.87 -11.70
CA LYS A 131 -18.13 12.91 -10.25
C LYS A 131 -16.96 12.07 -9.77
N PHE A 132 -16.42 12.44 -8.64
CA PHE A 132 -15.34 11.70 -7.99
C PHE A 132 -15.83 11.10 -6.70
N ARG A 133 -15.39 9.89 -6.39
CA ARG A 133 -15.72 9.26 -5.13
C ARG A 133 -14.52 8.48 -4.54
N LYS A 134 -14.54 8.29 -3.24
CA LYS A 134 -13.66 7.38 -2.53
C LYS A 134 -14.23 5.95 -2.57
N LEU A 135 -13.41 4.96 -2.16
CA LEU A 135 -13.86 3.58 -1.98
C LEU A 135 -14.88 3.46 -0.84
N THR A 136 -15.80 2.52 -0.98
CA THR A 136 -16.65 2.04 0.10
C THR A 136 -15.90 1.01 0.98
N PRO A 137 -16.35 0.70 2.20
CA PRO A 137 -15.76 -0.35 3.01
C PRO A 137 -15.75 -1.72 2.31
N ILE A 138 -16.79 -2.07 1.57
CA ILE A 138 -16.89 -3.33 0.81
C ILE A 138 -15.83 -3.37 -0.29
N GLU A 139 -15.62 -2.29 -1.02
CA GLU A 139 -14.57 -2.22 -2.04
C GLU A 139 -13.16 -2.36 -1.42
N CYS A 140 -12.98 -1.84 -0.19
CA CYS A 140 -11.74 -2.04 0.57
C CYS A 140 -11.53 -3.50 0.99
N GLU A 141 -12.59 -4.19 1.38
CA GLU A 141 -12.58 -5.62 1.69
C GLU A 141 -12.20 -6.43 0.45
N ARG A 142 -12.87 -6.18 -0.68
CA ARG A 142 -12.57 -6.81 -1.98
C ARG A 142 -11.14 -6.56 -2.45
N LEU A 143 -10.61 -5.33 -2.24
CA LEU A 143 -9.25 -4.96 -2.62
C LEU A 143 -8.20 -5.82 -1.89
N ASN A 144 -8.47 -6.19 -0.65
CA ASN A 144 -7.64 -7.09 0.15
C ASN A 144 -7.99 -8.59 -0.03
N GLY A 145 -9.04 -8.91 -0.81
CA GLY A 145 -9.47 -10.28 -1.07
C GLY A 145 -10.32 -10.91 0.02
N PHE A 146 -10.97 -10.09 0.85
CA PHE A 146 -11.99 -10.54 1.81
C PHE A 146 -13.37 -10.59 1.13
N ASP A 147 -14.27 -11.36 1.71
CA ASP A 147 -15.67 -11.38 1.31
C ASP A 147 -16.36 -10.04 1.65
N ASP A 148 -17.44 -9.74 0.94
CA ASP A 148 -18.27 -8.56 1.18
C ASP A 148 -18.79 -8.56 2.62
N ASP A 149 -18.80 -7.38 3.22
CA ASP A 149 -19.26 -7.18 4.60
C ASP A 149 -18.48 -7.93 5.69
N TRP A 150 -17.27 -8.40 5.39
CA TRP A 150 -16.40 -9.07 6.36
C TRP A 150 -16.21 -8.27 7.65
N THR A 151 -16.07 -6.96 7.53
CA THR A 151 -15.91 -6.05 8.68
C THR A 151 -17.23 -5.45 9.18
N ASN A 152 -18.38 -5.84 8.61
CA ASN A 152 -19.69 -5.31 9.00
C ASN A 152 -20.26 -5.98 10.26
N THR A 153 -19.53 -5.88 11.36
CA THR A 153 -19.85 -6.51 12.66
C THR A 153 -20.56 -5.55 13.64
N GLY A 154 -21.15 -4.47 13.13
CA GLY A 154 -21.72 -3.40 13.97
C GLY A 154 -20.73 -2.30 14.34
N MET A 155 -19.47 -2.39 13.90
CA MET A 155 -18.49 -1.33 14.10
C MET A 155 -18.79 -0.10 13.24
N LYS A 156 -18.34 1.08 13.69
CA LYS A 156 -18.44 2.30 12.88
C LYS A 156 -17.64 2.18 11.59
N GLU A 157 -18.15 2.74 10.50
CA GLU A 157 -17.55 2.69 9.16
C GLU A 157 -16.06 3.05 9.14
N ARG A 158 -15.63 4.05 9.91
CA ARG A 158 -14.22 4.44 10.03
C ARG A 158 -13.30 3.30 10.48
N PHE A 159 -13.82 2.39 11.33
CA PHE A 159 -13.04 1.25 11.80
C PHE A 159 -12.98 0.14 10.75
N ARG A 160 -13.97 0.01 9.88
CA ARG A 160 -13.91 -0.88 8.73
C ARG A 160 -12.71 -0.53 7.84
N TYR A 161 -12.55 0.74 7.49
CA TYR A 161 -11.37 1.23 6.74
C TYR A 161 -10.07 0.98 7.49
N PHE A 162 -10.05 1.27 8.79
CA PHE A 162 -8.86 1.05 9.63
C PHE A 162 -8.44 -0.41 9.66
N CYS A 163 -9.39 -1.33 9.80
CA CYS A 163 -9.12 -2.77 9.75
C CYS A 163 -8.53 -3.18 8.41
N MET A 164 -9.12 -2.74 7.31
CA MET A 164 -8.64 -3.08 5.97
C MET A 164 -7.28 -2.45 5.65
N GLY A 165 -7.00 -1.25 6.16
CA GLY A 165 -5.68 -0.63 6.02
C GLY A 165 -4.56 -1.33 6.80
N ASN A 166 -4.90 -2.13 7.82
CA ASN A 166 -3.96 -2.98 8.56
C ASN A 166 -3.97 -4.45 8.09
N ALA A 167 -4.94 -4.83 7.26
CA ALA A 167 -5.08 -6.21 6.82
C ALA A 167 -3.98 -6.61 5.83
N LEU A 168 -3.62 -7.88 5.85
CA LEU A 168 -2.83 -8.51 4.80
C LEU A 168 -3.74 -8.93 3.65
N VAL A 169 -3.22 -8.84 2.43
CA VAL A 169 -3.95 -9.29 1.23
C VAL A 169 -4.09 -10.82 1.26
N VAL A 170 -5.33 -11.32 1.32
CA VAL A 170 -5.64 -12.75 1.48
C VAL A 170 -4.93 -13.61 0.45
N GLY A 171 -5.00 -13.24 -0.84
CA GLY A 171 -4.35 -13.99 -1.91
C GLY A 171 -2.82 -14.06 -1.79
N LEU A 172 -2.16 -13.04 -1.22
CA LEU A 172 -0.74 -13.07 -0.95
C LEU A 172 -0.41 -14.04 0.19
N VAL A 173 -1.14 -13.96 1.30
CA VAL A 173 -0.95 -14.84 2.46
C VAL A 173 -1.18 -16.29 2.08
N THR A 174 -2.21 -16.59 1.28
CA THR A 174 -2.48 -17.93 0.76
C THR A 174 -1.29 -18.49 -0.01
N LYS A 175 -0.69 -17.70 -0.91
CA LYS A 175 0.51 -18.13 -1.67
C LYS A 175 1.71 -18.36 -0.77
N MET A 176 1.96 -17.47 0.18
CA MET A 176 3.04 -17.64 1.15
C MET A 176 2.86 -18.91 1.98
N SER A 177 1.64 -19.20 2.42
CA SER A 177 1.31 -20.41 3.17
C SER A 177 1.55 -21.68 2.37
N MET A 178 1.19 -21.69 1.08
CA MET A 178 1.46 -22.83 0.18
C MET A 178 2.96 -23.10 0.04
N GLU A 179 3.76 -22.05 -0.19
CA GLU A 179 5.22 -22.19 -0.32
C GLU A 179 5.86 -22.64 1.00
N LEU A 180 5.39 -22.11 2.13
CA LEU A 180 5.87 -22.52 3.45
C LEU A 180 5.56 -24.02 3.71
N SER A 181 4.36 -24.48 3.37
CA SER A 181 3.99 -25.90 3.49
C SER A 181 4.90 -26.78 2.61
N ASN A 182 5.18 -26.36 1.38
CA ASN A 182 6.08 -27.08 0.49
C ASN A 182 7.52 -27.19 1.04
N ILE A 183 7.99 -26.15 1.76
CA ILE A 183 9.32 -26.18 2.40
C ILE A 183 9.31 -27.18 3.57
N ILE A 184 8.33 -27.08 4.47
CA ILE A 184 8.19 -27.95 5.63
C ILE A 184 8.13 -29.44 5.21
N ASP A 185 7.39 -29.74 4.16
CA ASP A 185 7.26 -31.13 3.68
C ASP A 185 8.54 -31.68 3.04
N LYS A 186 9.43 -30.81 2.55
CA LYS A 186 10.77 -31.20 2.05
C LYS A 186 11.80 -31.39 3.17
N GLU A 187 11.56 -30.82 4.34
CA GLU A 187 12.47 -30.91 5.50
C GLU A 187 12.14 -32.11 6.42
N LYS A 188 11.02 -32.78 6.20
CA LYS A 188 10.65 -34.05 6.88
C LYS A 188 11.31 -35.23 6.22
#